data_295c04f10b84eb97cad0dac2db708631
#
_entry.id   295c04f10b84eb97cad0dac2db708631
#
_cell.length_a   1.000
_cell.length_b   1.000
_cell.length_c   1.000
_cell.angle_alpha   90.00
_cell.angle_beta   90.00
_cell.angle_gamma   90.00
#
_symmetry.space_group_name_H-M   'P 1'
#
loop_
_entity.id
_entity.type
_entity.pdbx_description
1 polymer ?
#
loop_
_entity_poly.entity_id
_entity_poly.type
_entity_poly.pdbx_seq_one_letter_code
_entity_poly.pdbx_strand_id
1 'polypeptide(L)'
;LVNISLNYFLISPSRVLFLGPLRFHIWGGGLGVTGAAVATALAYVLNGVLMFAALRRSPYFRICGEGLRPCRPVIAECLGVGLPAAGQRFIIYVGHMLFTAMVARLGTLAVAIHSIALTAEEAFYIPGYGMQAAAATLAGNAAGRQNLEQLRQVARTTTLLSTVIMTALSLLLFLFPEHVMALFTTDPRVIEGGGRVLRIVSVSEPLFAVAVIMEGIFDGVGDVKAPFLISTL
;
A
#
# COMPACT_ATOMS: atom_id res chain seq x y z
N LEU A 1 -10.66 1.12 -9.24
CA LEU A 1 -11.51 1.67 -10.29
C LEU A 1 -12.82 2.17 -9.73
N VAL A 2 -13.61 1.37 -8.99
CA VAL A 2 -14.91 1.76 -8.42
C VAL A 2 -14.79 3.01 -7.54
N ASN A 3 -13.79 3.07 -6.65
CA ASN A 3 -13.55 4.23 -5.80
C ASN A 3 -13.30 5.51 -6.64
N ILE A 4 -12.48 5.42 -7.68
CA ILE A 4 -12.19 6.54 -8.58
C ILE A 4 -13.47 7.02 -9.28
N SER A 5 -14.28 6.09 -9.80
CA SER A 5 -15.55 6.43 -10.44
C SER A 5 -16.53 7.07 -9.45
N LEU A 6 -16.68 6.52 -8.26
CA LEU A 6 -17.54 7.08 -7.23
C LEU A 6 -17.06 8.46 -6.76
N ASN A 7 -15.76 8.65 -6.58
CA ASN A 7 -15.19 9.96 -6.26
C ASN A 7 -15.50 10.99 -7.31
N TYR A 8 -15.36 10.63 -8.59
CA TYR A 8 -15.68 11.54 -9.70
C TYR A 8 -17.13 12.03 -9.67
N PHE A 9 -18.08 11.14 -9.36
CA PHE A 9 -19.49 11.48 -9.29
C PHE A 9 -19.92 12.14 -7.98
N LEU A 10 -19.36 11.78 -6.85
CA LEU A 10 -19.82 12.25 -5.54
C LEU A 10 -19.11 13.54 -5.08
N ILE A 11 -17.83 13.73 -5.41
CA ILE A 11 -17.08 14.92 -4.99
C ILE A 11 -17.49 16.14 -5.81
N SER A 12 -17.57 15.96 -7.13
CA SER A 12 -17.75 17.08 -8.04
C SER A 12 -19.22 17.50 -8.17
N PRO A 13 -19.50 18.81 -8.28
CA PRO A 13 -20.83 19.27 -8.67
C PRO A 13 -21.15 18.87 -10.12
N SER A 14 -22.44 18.87 -10.46
CA SER A 14 -22.89 18.61 -11.82
C SER A 14 -22.23 19.57 -12.81
N ARG A 15 -21.67 19.04 -13.89
CA ARG A 15 -20.95 19.82 -14.90
C ARG A 15 -21.34 19.40 -16.30
N VAL A 16 -21.23 20.33 -17.22
CA VAL A 16 -21.45 20.08 -18.64
C VAL A 16 -20.08 19.92 -19.30
N LEU A 17 -19.81 18.75 -19.84
CA LEU A 17 -18.64 18.50 -20.67
C LEU A 17 -18.97 18.84 -22.12
N PHE A 18 -18.14 19.70 -22.73
CA PHE A 18 -18.20 20.04 -24.13
C PHE A 18 -17.20 19.19 -24.90
N LEU A 19 -17.69 18.21 -25.67
CA LEU A 19 -16.89 17.49 -26.67
C LEU A 19 -17.31 17.96 -28.06
N GLY A 20 -16.75 19.07 -28.51
CA GLY A 20 -17.18 19.70 -29.79
C GLY A 20 -18.65 20.16 -29.73
N PRO A 21 -19.53 19.78 -30.69
CA PRO A 21 -20.94 20.18 -30.72
C PRO A 21 -21.82 19.43 -29.71
N LEU A 22 -21.31 18.36 -29.05
CA LEU A 22 -22.06 17.53 -28.12
C LEU A 22 -21.88 18.03 -26.67
N ARG A 23 -23.03 18.27 -26.01
CA ARG A 23 -23.09 18.68 -24.59
C ARG A 23 -23.52 17.48 -23.76
N PHE A 24 -22.61 16.97 -22.94
CA PHE A 24 -22.91 15.90 -21.98
C PHE A 24 -23.09 16.51 -20.59
N HIS A 25 -24.28 16.39 -20.05
CA HIS A 25 -24.57 16.77 -18.67
C HIS A 25 -24.15 15.58 -17.76
N ILE A 26 -23.05 15.75 -17.01
CA ILE A 26 -22.62 14.77 -16.04
C ILE A 26 -23.18 15.17 -14.68
N TRP A 27 -24.02 14.27 -14.14
CA TRP A 27 -24.53 14.44 -12.79
C TRP A 27 -23.40 14.32 -11.77
N GLY A 28 -23.35 15.20 -10.79
CA GLY A 28 -22.41 15.18 -9.69
C GLY A 28 -23.10 15.57 -8.39
N GLY A 29 -22.78 14.83 -7.32
CA GLY A 29 -23.38 15.01 -6.00
C GLY A 29 -22.94 16.29 -5.28
N GLY A 30 -21.81 16.90 -5.68
CA GLY A 30 -21.31 18.15 -5.07
C GLY A 30 -21.00 18.05 -3.59
N LEU A 31 -20.80 16.82 -3.05
CA LEU A 31 -20.64 16.57 -1.62
C LEU A 31 -19.21 16.89 -1.11
N GLY A 32 -18.28 17.26 -2.01
CA GLY A 32 -16.90 17.60 -1.62
C GLY A 32 -16.22 16.49 -0.79
N VAL A 33 -15.67 16.85 0.37
CA VAL A 33 -14.95 15.91 1.26
C VAL A 33 -15.85 14.79 1.77
N THR A 34 -17.12 15.09 2.06
CA THR A 34 -18.09 14.06 2.48
C THR A 34 -18.35 13.06 1.35
N GLY A 35 -18.40 13.54 0.11
CA GLY A 35 -18.51 12.68 -1.08
C GLY A 35 -17.34 11.71 -1.21
N ALA A 36 -16.12 12.16 -0.96
CA ALA A 36 -14.92 11.32 -0.96
C ALA A 36 -14.98 10.22 0.12
N ALA A 37 -15.44 10.58 1.32
CA ALA A 37 -15.59 9.61 2.41
C ALA A 37 -16.64 8.54 2.08
N VAL A 38 -17.79 8.95 1.56
CA VAL A 38 -18.88 8.04 1.14
C VAL A 38 -18.43 7.14 -0.01
N ALA A 39 -17.73 7.69 -1.02
CA ALA A 39 -17.18 6.92 -2.13
C ALA A 39 -16.22 5.82 -1.66
N THR A 40 -15.36 6.17 -0.71
CA THR A 40 -14.40 5.22 -0.14
C THR A 40 -15.11 4.13 0.65
N ALA A 41 -16.08 4.49 1.51
CA ALA A 41 -16.86 3.53 2.27
C ALA A 41 -17.64 2.55 1.36
N LEU A 42 -18.31 3.08 0.33
CA LEU A 42 -19.03 2.25 -0.64
C LEU A 42 -18.10 1.32 -1.42
N ALA A 43 -16.91 1.80 -1.81
CA ALA A 43 -15.92 0.98 -2.51
C ALA A 43 -15.42 -0.18 -1.62
N TYR A 44 -15.19 0.05 -0.33
CA TYR A 44 -14.82 -1.01 0.62
C TYR A 44 -15.94 -2.03 0.84
N VAL A 45 -17.18 -1.57 1.02
CA VAL A 45 -18.33 -2.46 1.15
C VAL A 45 -18.50 -3.32 -0.10
N LEU A 46 -18.44 -2.72 -1.29
CA LEU A 46 -18.54 -3.45 -2.55
C LEU A 46 -17.41 -4.46 -2.69
N ASN A 47 -16.17 -4.07 -2.39
CA ASN A 47 -15.03 -4.99 -2.42
C ASN A 47 -15.24 -6.17 -1.46
N GLY A 48 -15.69 -5.92 -0.24
CA GLY A 48 -15.99 -6.97 0.73
C GLY A 48 -17.07 -7.95 0.24
N VAL A 49 -18.16 -7.42 -0.33
CA VAL A 49 -19.24 -8.24 -0.91
C VAL A 49 -18.75 -9.07 -2.08
N LEU A 50 -17.97 -8.47 -2.99
CA LEU A 50 -17.43 -9.19 -4.16
C LEU A 50 -16.44 -10.28 -3.74
N MET A 51 -15.56 -10.00 -2.77
CA MET A 51 -14.61 -10.99 -2.25
C MET A 51 -15.34 -12.12 -1.53
N PHE A 52 -16.37 -11.82 -0.74
CA PHE A 52 -17.20 -12.84 -0.09
C PHE A 52 -17.96 -13.70 -1.12
N ALA A 53 -18.51 -13.08 -2.17
CA ALA A 53 -19.18 -13.79 -3.24
C ALA A 53 -18.20 -14.71 -4.02
N ALA A 54 -16.98 -14.21 -4.29
CA ALA A 54 -15.93 -14.99 -4.91
C ALA A 54 -15.50 -16.19 -4.04
N LEU A 55 -15.35 -15.97 -2.73
CA LEU A 55 -15.02 -17.01 -1.77
C LEU A 55 -16.11 -18.13 -1.78
N ARG A 56 -17.37 -17.74 -1.75
CA ARG A 56 -18.50 -18.71 -1.80
C ARG A 56 -18.58 -19.50 -3.11
N ARG A 57 -18.11 -18.93 -4.22
CA ARG A 57 -18.07 -19.58 -5.52
C ARG A 57 -16.81 -20.43 -5.74
N SER A 58 -15.78 -20.24 -4.92
CA SER A 58 -14.53 -20.98 -5.05
C SER A 58 -14.74 -22.45 -4.71
N PRO A 59 -14.30 -23.40 -5.56
CA PRO A 59 -14.40 -24.83 -5.27
C PRO A 59 -13.50 -25.25 -4.10
N TYR A 60 -12.46 -24.46 -3.79
CA TYR A 60 -11.47 -24.76 -2.74
C TYR A 60 -11.94 -24.28 -1.35
N PHE A 61 -12.77 -23.25 -1.28
CA PHE A 61 -13.22 -22.63 -0.04
C PHE A 61 -14.73 -22.71 0.14
N ARG A 62 -15.34 -23.86 -0.23
CA ARG A 62 -16.75 -24.05 0.05
C ARG A 62 -16.98 -23.98 1.55
N ILE A 63 -17.57 -22.88 1.99
CA ILE A 63 -18.18 -22.80 3.32
C ILE A 63 -19.44 -23.67 3.24
N CYS A 64 -19.24 -24.98 3.35
CA CYS A 64 -20.35 -25.94 3.49
C CYS A 64 -20.94 -25.71 4.90
N GLY A 65 -22.23 -25.53 4.97
CA GLY A 65 -23.14 -25.24 6.10
C GLY A 65 -22.92 -25.85 7.49
N GLU A 66 -21.77 -26.41 7.79
CA GLU A 66 -21.34 -26.76 9.13
C GLU A 66 -20.91 -25.48 9.84
N GLY A 67 -21.79 -25.05 10.72
CA GLY A 67 -21.80 -23.80 11.47
C GLY A 67 -20.48 -23.05 11.57
N LEU A 68 -20.54 -21.76 11.33
CA LEU A 68 -19.53 -20.73 11.68
C LEU A 68 -19.22 -20.74 13.20
N ARG A 69 -18.99 -21.92 13.78
CA ARG A 69 -18.64 -22.03 15.20
C ARG A 69 -17.16 -21.71 15.36
N PRO A 70 -16.81 -20.74 16.19
CA PRO A 70 -15.44 -20.39 16.45
C PRO A 70 -14.69 -21.59 17.03
N CYS A 71 -13.65 -22.04 16.32
CA CYS A 71 -12.80 -23.15 16.73
C CYS A 71 -11.63 -22.60 17.54
N ARG A 72 -11.56 -22.91 18.84
CA ARG A 72 -10.53 -22.39 19.75
C ARG A 72 -9.08 -22.59 19.26
N PRO A 73 -8.66 -23.78 18.76
CA PRO A 73 -7.29 -23.96 18.26
C PRO A 73 -7.00 -23.05 17.05
N VAL A 74 -7.95 -22.91 16.11
CA VAL A 74 -7.77 -22.02 14.95
C VAL A 74 -7.65 -20.55 15.38
N ILE A 75 -8.47 -20.13 16.36
CA ILE A 75 -8.37 -18.76 16.91
C ILE A 75 -7.02 -18.52 17.57
N ALA A 76 -6.51 -19.50 18.34
CA ALA A 76 -5.22 -19.39 19.01
C ALA A 76 -4.08 -19.27 17.98
N GLU A 77 -4.15 -20.04 16.88
CA GLU A 77 -3.19 -19.98 15.78
C GLU A 77 -3.24 -18.63 15.05
N CYS A 78 -4.44 -18.16 14.72
CA CYS A 78 -4.64 -16.84 14.13
C CYS A 78 -4.13 -15.70 15.03
N LEU A 79 -4.36 -15.78 16.34
CA LEU A 79 -3.85 -14.78 17.29
C LEU A 79 -2.33 -14.89 17.45
N GLY A 80 -1.76 -16.09 17.39
CA GLY A 80 -0.32 -16.33 17.47
C GLY A 80 0.45 -15.67 16.32
N VAL A 81 -0.15 -15.59 15.13
CA VAL A 81 0.42 -14.90 13.96
C VAL A 81 -0.02 -13.44 13.91
N GLY A 82 -1.30 -13.18 14.12
CA GLY A 82 -1.89 -11.86 13.93
C GLY A 82 -1.48 -10.83 14.99
N LEU A 83 -1.28 -11.24 16.25
CA LEU A 83 -0.93 -10.30 17.32
C LEU A 83 0.49 -9.71 17.17
N PRO A 84 1.55 -10.51 16.87
CA PRO A 84 2.86 -9.94 16.56
C PRO A 84 2.84 -9.03 15.33
N ALA A 85 2.16 -9.43 14.25
CA ALA A 85 2.03 -8.62 13.05
C ALA A 85 1.29 -7.29 13.32
N ALA A 86 0.22 -7.32 14.11
CA ALA A 86 -0.48 -6.10 14.53
C ALA A 86 0.42 -5.21 15.40
N GLY A 87 1.19 -5.80 16.32
CA GLY A 87 2.17 -5.09 17.15
C GLY A 87 3.24 -4.38 16.32
N GLN A 88 3.77 -5.05 15.30
CA GLN A 88 4.71 -4.46 14.36
C GLN A 88 4.13 -3.24 13.65
N ARG A 89 2.94 -3.39 13.06
CA ARG A 89 2.26 -2.28 12.37
C ARG A 89 1.96 -1.12 13.32
N PHE A 90 1.54 -1.41 14.55
CA PHE A 90 1.29 -0.38 15.56
C PHE A 90 2.55 0.43 15.88
N ILE A 91 3.70 -0.22 16.10
CA ILE A 91 4.98 0.46 16.39
C ILE A 91 5.40 1.33 15.20
N ILE A 92 5.30 0.82 13.97
CA ILE A 92 5.62 1.58 12.76
C ILE A 92 4.73 2.84 12.66
N TYR A 93 3.42 2.72 12.85
CA TYR A 93 2.52 3.87 12.78
C TYR A 93 2.76 4.89 13.90
N VAL A 94 3.07 4.43 15.12
CA VAL A 94 3.47 5.33 16.22
C VAL A 94 4.76 6.06 15.86
N GLY A 95 5.74 5.38 15.28
CA GLY A 95 6.98 5.98 14.78
C GLY A 95 6.71 7.08 13.74
N HIS A 96 5.88 6.80 12.74
CA HIS A 96 5.46 7.78 11.74
C HIS A 96 4.73 8.98 12.35
N MET A 97 3.85 8.74 13.32
CA MET A 97 3.14 9.82 14.03
C MET A 97 4.10 10.72 14.81
N LEU A 98 5.03 10.12 15.54
CA LEU A 98 6.06 10.89 16.28
C LEU A 98 6.95 11.67 15.34
N PHE A 99 7.39 11.09 14.24
CA PHE A 99 8.19 11.78 13.23
C PHE A 99 7.44 12.96 12.62
N THR A 100 6.18 12.77 12.23
CA THR A 100 5.33 13.85 11.71
C THR A 100 5.14 14.96 12.76
N ALA A 101 4.97 14.62 14.04
CA ALA A 101 4.88 15.58 15.12
C ALA A 101 6.19 16.39 15.31
N MET A 102 7.35 15.77 15.09
CA MET A 102 8.64 16.48 15.09
C MET A 102 8.75 17.44 13.91
N VAL A 103 8.36 16.99 12.69
CA VAL A 103 8.33 17.85 11.50
C VAL A 103 7.38 19.04 11.68
N ALA A 104 6.23 18.82 12.36
CA ALA A 104 5.27 19.90 12.62
C ALA A 104 5.85 21.06 13.45
N ARG A 105 6.85 20.79 14.28
CA ARG A 105 7.56 21.85 15.04
C ARG A 105 8.43 22.75 14.17
N LEU A 106 8.76 22.32 12.95
CA LEU A 106 9.55 23.10 11.98
C LEU A 106 8.69 24.11 11.19
N GLY A 107 7.37 24.05 11.38
CA GLY A 107 6.42 24.98 10.76
C GLY A 107 5.62 24.37 9.60
N THR A 108 4.65 25.15 9.14
CA THR A 108 3.66 24.70 8.14
C THR A 108 4.28 24.32 6.80
N LEU A 109 5.33 25.03 6.38
CA LEU A 109 6.03 24.70 5.14
C LEU A 109 6.70 23.32 5.20
N ALA A 110 7.34 23.00 6.32
CA ALA A 110 7.99 21.70 6.52
C ALA A 110 6.96 20.55 6.50
N VAL A 111 5.80 20.77 7.13
CA VAL A 111 4.69 19.79 7.09
C VAL A 111 4.19 19.59 5.66
N ALA A 112 4.01 20.67 4.90
CA ALA A 112 3.58 20.58 3.51
C ALA A 112 4.60 19.82 2.64
N ILE A 113 5.88 20.16 2.78
CA ILE A 113 6.98 19.45 2.09
C ILE A 113 6.96 17.95 2.44
N HIS A 114 6.91 17.61 3.71
CA HIS A 114 6.92 16.23 4.18
C HIS A 114 5.70 15.44 3.69
N SER A 115 4.50 15.99 3.84
CA SER A 115 3.27 15.30 3.47
C SER A 115 3.18 15.04 1.97
N ILE A 116 3.58 16.01 1.13
CA ILE A 116 3.55 15.86 -0.32
C ILE A 116 4.67 14.95 -0.80
N ALA A 117 5.86 15.04 -0.23
CA ALA A 117 6.97 14.14 -0.55
C ALA A 117 6.62 12.69 -0.19
N LEU A 118 6.01 12.45 0.98
CA LEU A 118 5.56 11.13 1.41
C LEU A 118 4.50 10.57 0.44
N THR A 119 3.53 11.39 0.02
CA THR A 119 2.51 10.95 -0.95
C THR A 119 3.12 10.61 -2.31
N ALA A 120 4.10 11.37 -2.75
CA ALA A 120 4.84 11.10 -3.99
C ALA A 120 5.63 9.79 -3.88
N GLU A 121 6.34 9.58 -2.77
CA GLU A 121 7.11 8.38 -2.46
C GLU A 121 6.22 7.13 -2.42
N GLU A 122 5.07 7.19 -1.72
CA GLU A 122 4.10 6.08 -1.64
C GLU A 122 3.63 5.60 -3.02
N ALA A 123 3.47 6.49 -3.99
CA ALA A 123 3.11 6.11 -5.35
C ALA A 123 4.17 5.20 -6.01
N PHE A 124 5.45 5.40 -5.67
CA PHE A 124 6.54 4.58 -6.17
C PHE A 124 6.69 3.25 -5.43
N TYR A 125 6.12 3.12 -4.22
CA TYR A 125 6.10 1.85 -3.47
C TYR A 125 5.07 0.84 -3.96
N ILE A 126 4.06 1.26 -4.72
CA ILE A 126 2.99 0.36 -5.20
C ILE A 126 3.51 -0.91 -5.89
N PRO A 127 4.48 -0.85 -6.83
CA PRO A 127 5.06 -2.05 -7.42
C PRO A 127 5.78 -2.95 -6.41
N GLY A 128 6.46 -2.35 -5.43
CA GLY A 128 7.13 -3.07 -4.34
C GLY A 128 6.15 -3.88 -3.49
N TYR A 129 5.05 -3.29 -3.07
CA TYR A 129 3.98 -3.99 -2.33
C TYR A 129 3.31 -5.09 -3.16
N GLY A 130 3.14 -4.88 -4.46
CA GLY A 130 2.68 -5.93 -5.37
C GLY A 130 3.62 -7.13 -5.42
N MET A 131 4.92 -6.86 -5.49
CA MET A 131 5.96 -7.90 -5.46
C MET A 131 6.05 -8.58 -4.09
N GLN A 132 5.87 -7.86 -2.98
CA GLN A 132 5.77 -8.41 -1.62
C GLN A 132 4.64 -9.44 -1.52
N ALA A 133 3.44 -9.09 -1.99
CA ALA A 133 2.30 -9.99 -1.97
C ALA A 133 2.53 -11.26 -2.82
N ALA A 134 3.18 -11.10 -3.99
CA ALA A 134 3.58 -12.23 -4.83
C ALA A 134 4.62 -13.12 -4.13
N ALA A 135 5.63 -12.52 -3.51
CA ALA A 135 6.66 -13.23 -2.76
C ALA A 135 6.07 -14.03 -1.59
N ALA A 136 5.16 -13.41 -0.81
CA ALA A 136 4.45 -14.07 0.28
C ALA A 136 3.66 -15.31 -0.21
N THR A 137 2.91 -15.16 -1.30
CA THR A 137 2.13 -16.25 -1.88
C THR A 137 3.00 -17.40 -2.36
N LEU A 138 4.09 -17.10 -3.09
CA LEU A 138 4.99 -18.10 -3.63
C LEU A 138 5.79 -18.80 -2.51
N ALA A 139 6.25 -18.05 -1.51
CA ALA A 139 6.96 -18.59 -0.35
C ALA A 139 6.05 -19.51 0.47
N GLY A 140 4.81 -19.10 0.74
CA GLY A 140 3.82 -19.93 1.43
C GLY A 140 3.53 -21.24 0.70
N ASN A 141 3.39 -21.19 -0.62
CA ASN A 141 3.21 -22.40 -1.44
C ASN A 141 4.43 -23.33 -1.39
N ALA A 142 5.65 -22.79 -1.45
CA ALA A 142 6.88 -23.57 -1.36
C ALA A 142 7.05 -24.20 0.03
N ALA A 143 6.76 -23.45 1.09
CA ALA A 143 6.80 -23.91 2.46
C ALA A 143 5.76 -25.01 2.72
N GLY A 144 4.53 -24.83 2.25
CA GLY A 144 3.47 -25.83 2.35
C GLY A 144 3.79 -27.16 1.64
N ARG A 145 4.61 -27.11 0.57
CA ARG A 145 5.14 -28.29 -0.13
C ARG A 145 6.43 -28.84 0.52
N GLN A 146 6.92 -28.24 1.59
CA GLN A 146 8.19 -28.59 2.24
C GLN A 146 9.40 -28.58 1.28
N ASN A 147 9.36 -27.78 0.23
CA ASN A 147 10.40 -27.70 -0.77
C ASN A 147 11.32 -26.49 -0.52
N LEU A 148 12.40 -26.72 0.22
CA LEU A 148 13.38 -25.69 0.56
C LEU A 148 14.14 -25.14 -0.65
N GLU A 149 14.37 -25.97 -1.66
CA GLU A 149 15.02 -25.53 -2.91
C GLU A 149 14.15 -24.49 -3.64
N GLN A 150 12.86 -24.82 -3.80
CA GLN A 150 11.88 -23.89 -4.38
C GLN A 150 11.75 -22.61 -3.55
N LEU A 151 11.75 -22.71 -2.22
CA LEU A 151 11.70 -21.54 -1.34
C LEU A 151 12.89 -20.61 -1.55
N ARG A 152 14.12 -21.17 -1.60
CA ARG A 152 15.34 -20.40 -1.88
C ARG A 152 15.31 -19.74 -3.26
N GLN A 153 14.84 -20.46 -4.26
CA GLN A 153 14.72 -19.93 -5.62
C GLN A 153 13.70 -18.78 -5.67
N VAL A 154 12.53 -18.93 -5.03
CA VAL A 154 11.53 -17.87 -4.89
C VAL A 154 12.15 -16.65 -4.20
N ALA A 155 12.78 -16.83 -3.05
CA ALA A 155 13.39 -15.74 -2.30
C ALA A 155 14.42 -14.97 -3.15
N ARG A 156 15.33 -15.68 -3.81
CA ARG A 156 16.37 -15.07 -4.64
C ARG A 156 15.77 -14.34 -5.85
N THR A 157 14.83 -14.96 -6.55
CA THR A 157 14.28 -14.41 -7.78
C THR A 157 13.39 -13.20 -7.49
N THR A 158 12.50 -13.27 -6.50
CA THR A 158 11.61 -12.16 -6.16
C THR A 158 12.39 -10.98 -5.58
N THR A 159 13.39 -11.23 -4.73
CA THR A 159 14.26 -10.15 -4.21
C THR A 159 15.03 -9.47 -5.32
N LEU A 160 15.69 -10.24 -6.21
CA LEU A 160 16.44 -9.67 -7.32
C LEU A 160 15.55 -8.84 -8.25
N LEU A 161 14.42 -9.40 -8.65
CA LEU A 161 13.50 -8.73 -9.57
C LEU A 161 12.93 -7.45 -8.94
N SER A 162 12.50 -7.51 -7.68
CA SER A 162 12.00 -6.33 -6.96
C SER A 162 13.08 -5.27 -6.80
N THR A 163 14.31 -5.67 -6.42
CA THR A 163 15.42 -4.73 -6.27
C THR A 163 15.73 -4.02 -7.59
N VAL A 164 15.73 -4.74 -8.72
CA VAL A 164 15.95 -4.13 -10.04
C VAL A 164 14.85 -3.13 -10.39
N ILE A 165 13.57 -3.52 -10.20
CA ILE A 165 12.43 -2.64 -10.49
C ILE A 165 12.46 -1.40 -9.59
N MET A 166 12.63 -1.59 -8.29
CA MET A 166 12.64 -0.47 -7.33
C MET A 166 13.86 0.43 -7.52
N THR A 167 15.02 -0.12 -7.88
CA THR A 167 16.21 0.68 -8.25
C THR A 167 15.96 1.52 -9.49
N ALA A 168 15.31 0.99 -10.51
CA ALA A 168 14.95 1.76 -11.70
C ALA A 168 13.99 2.91 -11.38
N LEU A 169 12.99 2.66 -10.55
CA LEU A 169 12.04 3.68 -10.07
C LEU A 169 12.73 4.72 -9.18
N SER A 170 13.60 4.27 -8.28
CA SER A 170 14.42 5.12 -7.42
C SER A 170 15.34 6.04 -8.24
N LEU A 171 15.95 5.52 -9.30
CA LEU A 171 16.77 6.33 -10.20
C LEU A 171 15.94 7.44 -10.87
N LEU A 172 14.70 7.15 -11.24
CA LEU A 172 13.78 8.16 -11.78
C LEU A 172 13.44 9.23 -10.74
N LEU A 173 13.19 8.84 -9.49
CA LEU A 173 12.99 9.76 -8.36
C LEU A 173 14.23 10.61 -8.07
N PHE A 174 15.44 10.02 -8.18
CA PHE A 174 16.70 10.70 -7.96
C PHE A 174 17.00 11.74 -9.04
N LEU A 175 16.75 11.39 -10.31
CA LEU A 175 17.07 12.26 -11.47
C LEU A 175 16.04 13.37 -11.66
N PHE A 176 14.75 13.09 -11.41
CA PHE A 176 13.65 14.01 -11.69
C PHE A 176 12.74 14.30 -10.48
N PRO A 177 13.27 14.53 -9.27
CA PRO A 177 12.46 14.67 -8.07
C PRO A 177 11.51 15.87 -8.12
N GLU A 178 11.97 16.99 -8.69
CA GLU A 178 11.19 18.22 -8.80
C GLU A 178 10.02 18.07 -9.78
N HIS A 179 10.19 17.31 -10.87
CA HIS A 179 9.11 17.01 -11.79
C HIS A 179 8.05 16.12 -11.14
N VAL A 180 8.49 15.16 -10.33
CA VAL A 180 7.56 14.30 -9.57
C VAL A 180 6.79 15.13 -8.55
N MET A 181 7.45 16.01 -7.81
CA MET A 181 6.80 16.92 -6.86
C MET A 181 5.79 17.86 -7.55
N ALA A 182 6.12 18.35 -8.75
CA ALA A 182 5.26 19.24 -9.53
C ALA A 182 3.92 18.58 -9.96
N LEU A 183 3.83 17.24 -9.95
CA LEU A 183 2.56 16.54 -10.18
C LEU A 183 1.57 16.69 -9.00
N PHE A 184 2.08 16.95 -7.80
CA PHE A 184 1.27 17.00 -6.58
C PHE A 184 1.06 18.42 -6.04
N THR A 185 1.92 19.37 -6.38
CA THR A 185 1.85 20.75 -5.90
C THR A 185 2.36 21.76 -6.92
N THR A 186 1.85 23.01 -6.81
CA THR A 186 2.29 24.12 -7.64
C THR A 186 3.15 25.16 -6.85
N ASP A 187 3.34 24.97 -5.52
CA ASP A 187 4.18 25.88 -4.72
C ASP A 187 5.68 25.57 -4.97
N PRO A 188 6.44 26.53 -5.56
CA PRO A 188 7.86 26.32 -5.87
C PRO A 188 8.72 25.95 -4.65
N ARG A 189 8.39 26.48 -3.46
CA ARG A 189 9.14 26.21 -2.22
C ARG A 189 8.94 24.78 -1.76
N VAL A 190 7.73 24.25 -1.96
CA VAL A 190 7.41 22.85 -1.64
C VAL A 190 8.04 21.91 -2.65
N ILE A 191 8.06 22.28 -3.95
CA ILE A 191 8.71 21.49 -5.00
C ILE A 191 10.21 21.38 -4.73
N GLU A 192 10.89 22.49 -4.47
CA GLU A 192 12.34 22.49 -4.21
C GLU A 192 12.68 21.71 -2.92
N GLY A 193 11.96 21.99 -1.82
CA GLY A 193 12.16 21.28 -0.56
C GLY A 193 11.88 19.79 -0.65
N GLY A 194 10.76 19.42 -1.26
CA GLY A 194 10.37 18.02 -1.47
C GLY A 194 11.30 17.29 -2.44
N GLY A 195 11.78 17.98 -3.47
CA GLY A 195 12.77 17.42 -4.39
C GLY A 195 14.07 17.02 -3.69
N ARG A 196 14.53 17.83 -2.72
CA ARG A 196 15.70 17.47 -1.90
C ARG A 196 15.42 16.25 -1.02
N VAL A 197 14.25 16.18 -0.40
CA VAL A 197 13.83 15.03 0.43
C VAL A 197 13.77 13.76 -0.41
N LEU A 198 13.07 13.78 -1.55
CA LEU A 198 12.94 12.64 -2.44
C LEU A 198 14.30 12.14 -2.96
N ARG A 199 15.23 13.06 -3.23
CA ARG A 199 16.59 12.70 -3.67
C ARG A 199 17.38 11.97 -2.58
N ILE A 200 17.23 12.36 -1.31
CA ILE A 200 17.87 11.67 -0.18
C ILE A 200 17.25 10.29 0.02
N VAL A 201 15.91 10.21 0.05
CA VAL A 201 15.17 8.97 0.28
C VAL A 201 15.42 7.96 -0.83
N SER A 202 15.47 8.40 -2.10
CA SER A 202 15.69 7.52 -3.26
C SER A 202 16.97 6.67 -3.15
N VAL A 203 17.99 7.12 -2.42
CA VAL A 203 19.22 6.34 -2.20
C VAL A 203 18.98 5.09 -1.34
N SER A 204 17.99 5.13 -0.44
CA SER A 204 17.66 4.00 0.44
C SER A 204 16.68 2.99 -0.20
N GLU A 205 16.01 3.36 -1.30
CA GLU A 205 14.98 2.54 -1.95
C GLU A 205 15.43 1.11 -2.34
N PRO A 206 16.64 0.89 -2.91
CA PRO A 206 17.07 -0.46 -3.24
C PRO A 206 17.17 -1.38 -2.01
N LEU A 207 17.58 -0.82 -0.86
CA LEU A 207 17.66 -1.56 0.40
C LEU A 207 16.27 -1.80 0.97
N PHE A 208 15.39 -0.81 0.88
CA PHE A 208 13.98 -0.93 1.25
C PHE A 208 13.27 -2.03 0.45
N ALA A 209 13.54 -2.14 -0.86
CA ALA A 209 13.01 -3.21 -1.70
C ALA A 209 13.37 -4.60 -1.16
N VAL A 210 14.64 -4.81 -0.77
CA VAL A 210 15.08 -6.07 -0.15
C VAL A 210 14.31 -6.33 1.15
N ALA A 211 14.19 -5.33 2.01
CA ALA A 211 13.51 -5.45 3.30
C ALA A 211 12.02 -5.84 3.12
N VAL A 212 11.30 -5.15 2.23
CA VAL A 212 9.88 -5.40 1.96
C VAL A 212 9.65 -6.81 1.40
N ILE A 213 10.51 -7.28 0.48
CA ILE A 213 10.37 -8.64 -0.07
C ILE A 213 10.68 -9.70 0.97
N MET A 214 11.71 -9.50 1.81
CA MET A 214 12.01 -10.42 2.90
C MET A 214 10.86 -10.48 3.91
N GLU A 215 10.28 -9.34 4.29
CA GLU A 215 9.06 -9.30 5.10
C GLU A 215 7.94 -10.15 4.47
N GLY A 216 7.67 -9.97 3.18
CA GLY A 216 6.67 -10.78 2.47
C GLY A 216 6.97 -12.28 2.48
N ILE A 217 8.23 -12.67 2.33
CA ILE A 217 8.63 -14.09 2.39
C ILE A 217 8.39 -14.67 3.79
N PHE A 218 8.78 -13.93 4.84
CA PHE A 218 8.54 -14.35 6.23
C PHE A 218 7.04 -14.44 6.54
N ASP A 219 6.26 -13.48 6.12
CA ASP A 219 4.79 -13.51 6.23
C ASP A 219 4.20 -14.73 5.53
N GLY A 220 4.70 -15.04 4.33
CA GLY A 220 4.27 -16.20 3.54
C GLY A 220 4.58 -17.55 4.19
N VAL A 221 5.70 -17.64 4.88
CA VAL A 221 6.11 -18.86 5.64
C VAL A 221 5.42 -18.92 7.00
N GLY A 222 4.82 -17.82 7.47
CA GLY A 222 4.15 -17.73 8.78
C GLY A 222 5.09 -17.36 9.94
N ASP A 223 6.34 -16.99 9.65
CA ASP A 223 7.27 -16.51 10.68
C ASP A 223 7.20 -14.97 10.80
N VAL A 224 6.21 -14.51 11.51
CA VAL A 224 6.00 -13.06 11.77
C VAL A 224 6.88 -12.52 12.91
N LYS A 225 7.61 -13.38 13.64
CA LYS A 225 8.43 -12.95 14.77
C LYS A 225 9.75 -12.32 14.33
N ALA A 226 10.36 -12.87 13.28
CA ALA A 226 11.62 -12.33 12.75
C ALA A 226 11.43 -10.89 12.18
N PRO A 227 10.44 -10.59 11.33
CA PRO A 227 10.15 -9.23 10.90
C PRO A 227 9.80 -8.28 12.06
N PHE A 228 9.02 -8.75 13.04
CA PHE A 228 8.69 -7.97 14.23
C PHE A 228 9.92 -7.51 15.00
N LEU A 229 10.86 -8.42 15.27
CA LEU A 229 12.09 -8.09 16.01
C LEU A 229 13.00 -7.15 15.22
N ILE A 230 13.15 -7.35 13.91
CA ILE A 230 14.02 -6.54 13.06
C ILE A 230 13.45 -5.12 12.89
N SER A 231 12.16 -4.98 12.71
CA SER A 231 11.52 -3.66 12.49
C SER A 231 11.31 -2.85 13.78
N THR A 232 11.54 -3.44 14.97
CA THR A 232 11.49 -2.72 16.26
C THR A 232 12.86 -2.22 16.72
N LEU A 233 13.95 -2.57 16.03
CA LEU A 233 15.31 -2.08 16.28
C LEU A 233 15.57 -0.76 15.54
#